data_188d72e22e050628d4e668525a549d4d
#
_entry.id   188d72e22e050628d4e668525a549d4d
#
_cell.length_a   1.000
_cell.length_b   1.000
_cell.length_c   1.000
_cell.angle_alpha   90.00
_cell.angle_beta   90.00
_cell.angle_gamma   90.00
#
_symmetry.space_group_name_H-M   'P 1'
#
loop_
_entity.id
_entity.type
_entity.pdbx_description
1 polymer ?
#
loop_
_entity_poly.entity_id
_entity_poly.type
_entity_poly.pdbx_seq_one_letter_code
_entity_poly.pdbx_strand_id
1 'polypeptide(L)'
;MEIMQEKFLMSYAENNNIIERTKREAENSKKFAIQSFAKSLLDVADNLGRASMIVKDKFTKMDTSEDPTGALSLLKTLLEGVEMTEKQLAEVFKKFGVEKYDPVNEEFDPNRHNAVFQVQDSSKPPNTVAVVMKGGYMLHERIIRPAEVGVTGGVGMDKKERESRD
;
A
#
# COMPACT_ATOMS: atom_id res chain seq x y z
N MET A 1 19.01 -23.26 -51.70
CA MET A 1 19.14 -23.92 -50.38
C MET A 1 19.35 -22.90 -49.24
N GLU A 2 20.18 -21.89 -49.40
CA GLU A 2 20.47 -20.85 -48.41
C GLU A 2 19.23 -20.10 -47.90
N ILE A 3 18.35 -19.64 -48.81
CA ILE A 3 17.12 -18.89 -48.41
C ILE A 3 16.17 -19.74 -47.55
N MET A 4 16.16 -21.06 -47.73
CA MET A 4 15.29 -21.93 -46.91
C MET A 4 15.90 -22.18 -45.52
N GLN A 5 17.22 -22.25 -45.44
CA GLN A 5 17.94 -22.34 -44.17
C GLN A 5 17.81 -21.04 -43.33
N GLU A 6 17.91 -19.90 -43.99
CA GLU A 6 17.74 -18.58 -43.34
C GLU A 6 16.32 -18.41 -42.80
N LYS A 7 15.29 -18.75 -43.58
CA LYS A 7 13.90 -18.74 -43.12
C LYS A 7 13.66 -19.70 -41.94
N PHE A 8 14.28 -20.86 -41.98
CA PHE A 8 14.18 -21.83 -40.88
C PHE A 8 14.82 -21.30 -39.59
N LEU A 9 16.02 -20.70 -39.70
CA LEU A 9 16.70 -20.09 -38.57
C LEU A 9 15.91 -18.91 -37.98
N MET A 10 15.34 -18.05 -38.82
CA MET A 10 14.46 -16.96 -38.40
C MET A 10 13.23 -17.51 -37.65
N SER A 11 12.54 -18.49 -38.23
CA SER A 11 11.36 -19.09 -37.63
C SER A 11 11.70 -19.79 -36.29
N TYR A 12 12.85 -20.42 -36.19
CA TYR A 12 13.34 -21.04 -34.98
C TYR A 12 13.64 -19.99 -33.89
N ALA A 13 14.29 -18.86 -34.25
CA ALA A 13 14.55 -17.75 -33.36
C ALA A 13 13.25 -17.09 -32.89
N GLU A 14 12.29 -16.86 -33.77
CA GLU A 14 10.96 -16.34 -33.42
C GLU A 14 10.21 -17.27 -32.48
N ASN A 15 10.21 -18.58 -32.73
CA ASN A 15 9.58 -19.56 -31.85
C ASN A 15 10.20 -19.55 -30.44
N ASN A 16 11.52 -19.48 -30.33
CA ASN A 16 12.20 -19.40 -29.04
C ASN A 16 11.83 -18.11 -28.30
N ASN A 17 11.79 -16.98 -29.00
CA ASN A 17 11.36 -15.71 -28.41
C ASN A 17 9.90 -15.76 -27.91
N ILE A 18 9.01 -16.39 -28.69
CA ILE A 18 7.60 -16.57 -28.31
C ILE A 18 7.51 -17.47 -27.06
N ILE A 19 8.24 -18.58 -27.01
CA ILE A 19 8.25 -19.50 -25.87
C ILE A 19 8.75 -18.78 -24.60
N GLU A 20 9.86 -18.04 -24.69
CA GLU A 20 10.37 -17.29 -23.54
C GLU A 20 9.40 -16.22 -23.07
N ARG A 21 8.82 -15.48 -24.01
CA ARG A 21 7.82 -14.45 -23.70
C ARG A 21 6.60 -15.06 -23.03
N THR A 22 6.05 -16.13 -23.58
CA THR A 22 4.88 -16.84 -23.02
C THR A 22 5.16 -17.37 -21.63
N LYS A 23 6.37 -17.90 -21.39
CA LYS A 23 6.79 -18.35 -20.06
C LYS A 23 6.82 -17.20 -19.06
N ARG A 24 7.40 -16.05 -19.42
CA ARG A 24 7.43 -14.85 -18.57
C ARG A 24 6.02 -14.31 -18.31
N GLU A 25 5.16 -14.28 -19.32
CA GLU A 25 3.76 -13.86 -19.19
C GLU A 25 2.97 -14.80 -18.27
N ALA A 26 3.18 -16.10 -18.37
CA ALA A 26 2.54 -17.10 -17.49
C ALA A 26 3.03 -16.97 -16.02
N GLU A 27 4.31 -16.76 -15.81
CA GLU A 27 4.89 -16.53 -14.48
C GLU A 27 4.34 -15.22 -13.87
N ASN A 28 4.30 -14.14 -14.64
CA ASN A 28 3.71 -12.86 -14.22
C ASN A 28 2.22 -13.00 -13.92
N SER A 29 1.47 -13.71 -14.76
CA SER A 29 0.05 -13.97 -14.55
C SER A 29 -0.19 -14.70 -13.23
N LYS A 30 0.60 -15.74 -12.93
CA LYS A 30 0.53 -16.45 -11.64
C LYS A 30 0.89 -15.54 -10.46
N LYS A 31 1.98 -14.76 -10.60
CA LYS A 31 2.48 -13.85 -9.57
C LYS A 31 1.46 -12.78 -9.17
N PHE A 32 0.71 -12.28 -10.15
CA PHE A 32 -0.27 -11.20 -9.94
C PHE A 32 -1.74 -11.64 -9.98
N ALA A 33 -2.02 -12.95 -10.07
CA ALA A 33 -3.39 -13.47 -10.11
C ALA A 33 -4.25 -13.01 -8.93
N ILE A 34 -3.64 -12.85 -7.75
CA ILE A 34 -4.33 -12.43 -6.52
C ILE A 34 -4.45 -10.92 -6.37
N GLN A 35 -3.92 -10.10 -7.30
CA GLN A 35 -3.85 -8.64 -7.14
C GLN A 35 -5.22 -8.02 -6.87
N SER A 36 -6.24 -8.39 -7.64
CA SER A 36 -7.59 -7.85 -7.49
C SER A 36 -8.23 -8.25 -6.15
N PHE A 37 -8.05 -9.50 -5.76
CA PHE A 37 -8.52 -10.00 -4.46
C PHE A 37 -7.82 -9.30 -3.29
N ALA A 38 -6.49 -9.22 -3.34
CA ALA A 38 -5.71 -8.52 -2.33
C ALA A 38 -6.15 -7.06 -2.21
N LYS A 39 -6.31 -6.36 -3.34
CA LYS A 39 -6.77 -4.97 -3.35
C LYS A 39 -8.12 -4.79 -2.65
N SER A 40 -9.06 -5.71 -2.85
CA SER A 40 -10.37 -5.67 -2.19
C SER A 40 -10.29 -5.90 -0.67
N LEU A 41 -9.28 -6.66 -0.21
CA LEU A 41 -9.06 -6.89 1.22
C LEU A 41 -8.34 -5.74 1.93
N LEU A 42 -7.69 -4.81 1.21
CA LEU A 42 -6.97 -3.70 1.84
C LEU A 42 -7.89 -2.81 2.68
N ASP A 43 -9.12 -2.60 2.24
CA ASP A 43 -10.09 -1.79 3.01
C ASP A 43 -10.50 -2.48 4.31
N VAL A 44 -10.53 -3.81 4.33
CA VAL A 44 -10.77 -4.60 5.56
C VAL A 44 -9.60 -4.42 6.53
N ALA A 45 -8.36 -4.51 6.04
CA ALA A 45 -7.17 -4.29 6.85
C ALA A 45 -7.12 -2.87 7.43
N ASP A 46 -7.45 -1.86 6.64
CA ASP A 46 -7.50 -0.47 7.10
C ASP A 46 -8.59 -0.25 8.17
N ASN A 47 -9.74 -0.89 8.01
CA ASN A 47 -10.84 -0.80 8.98
C ASN A 47 -10.47 -1.46 10.32
N LEU A 48 -9.81 -2.63 10.28
CA LEU A 48 -9.29 -3.29 11.48
C LEU A 48 -8.27 -2.42 12.20
N GLY A 49 -7.27 -1.90 11.48
CA GLY A 49 -6.25 -1.03 12.05
C GLY A 49 -6.83 0.25 12.65
N ARG A 50 -7.82 0.87 11.98
CA ARG A 50 -8.52 2.04 12.49
C ARG A 50 -9.32 1.72 13.76
N ALA A 51 -10.03 0.60 13.80
CA ALA A 51 -10.77 0.17 14.96
C ALA A 51 -9.83 -0.04 16.17
N SER A 52 -8.73 -0.76 15.96
CA SER A 52 -7.69 -0.98 16.96
C SER A 52 -7.12 0.34 17.51
N MET A 53 -6.76 1.28 16.62
CA MET A 53 -6.20 2.57 17.01
C MET A 53 -7.18 3.41 17.85
N ILE A 54 -8.45 3.52 17.42
CA ILE A 54 -9.47 4.31 18.13
C ILE A 54 -9.74 3.74 19.52
N VAL A 55 -9.85 2.42 19.63
CA VAL A 55 -10.10 1.78 20.93
C VAL A 55 -8.91 1.94 21.86
N LYS A 56 -7.68 1.78 21.36
CA LYS A 56 -6.45 2.03 22.14
C LYS A 56 -6.37 3.45 22.68
N ASP A 57 -6.61 4.46 21.83
CA ASP A 57 -6.56 5.87 22.25
C ASP A 57 -7.59 6.18 23.34
N LYS A 58 -8.78 5.62 23.23
CA LYS A 58 -9.81 5.79 24.25
C LYS A 58 -9.49 5.03 25.52
N PHE A 59 -8.95 3.81 25.39
CA PHE A 59 -8.59 2.99 26.55
C PHE A 59 -7.50 3.63 27.42
N THR A 60 -6.50 4.26 26.79
CA THR A 60 -5.43 4.98 27.50
C THR A 60 -5.94 6.22 28.25
N LYS A 61 -7.10 6.76 27.86
CA LYS A 61 -7.71 7.96 28.46
C LYS A 61 -8.80 7.63 29.50
N MET A 62 -9.21 6.36 29.63
CA MET A 62 -10.21 5.93 30.60
C MET A 62 -9.57 5.67 31.96
N ASP A 63 -10.21 6.21 33.01
CA ASP A 63 -9.84 5.90 34.39
C ASP A 63 -10.35 4.50 34.73
N THR A 64 -9.42 3.56 34.93
CA THR A 64 -9.73 2.13 35.19
C THR A 64 -10.14 1.82 36.59
N SER A 65 -10.21 2.82 37.49
CA SER A 65 -10.46 2.64 38.90
C SER A 65 -11.93 2.37 39.28
N GLU A 66 -12.88 2.61 38.40
CA GLU A 66 -14.30 2.40 38.62
C GLU A 66 -14.98 1.62 37.49
N ASP A 67 -14.76 0.31 37.41
CA ASP A 67 -15.55 -0.57 36.52
C ASP A 67 -16.37 -1.59 37.30
N PRO A 68 -17.53 -1.21 37.85
CA PRO A 68 -18.40 -2.13 38.60
C PRO A 68 -19.09 -3.17 37.68
N THR A 69 -19.00 -3.01 36.34
CA THR A 69 -19.74 -3.85 35.39
C THR A 69 -18.85 -4.87 34.68
N GLY A 70 -17.53 -4.78 34.79
CA GLY A 70 -16.59 -5.62 34.03
C GLY A 70 -16.54 -5.29 32.54
N ALA A 71 -17.16 -4.19 32.10
CA ALA A 71 -17.23 -3.78 30.72
C ALA A 71 -15.84 -3.45 30.13
N LEU A 72 -14.95 -2.88 30.96
CA LEU A 72 -13.57 -2.59 30.54
C LEU A 72 -12.79 -3.87 30.26
N SER A 73 -12.97 -4.91 31.08
CA SER A 73 -12.33 -6.21 30.88
C SER A 73 -12.80 -6.85 29.55
N LEU A 74 -14.11 -6.78 29.26
CA LEU A 74 -14.68 -7.29 28.03
C LEU A 74 -14.17 -6.52 26.80
N LEU A 75 -14.12 -5.19 26.86
CA LEU A 75 -13.56 -4.34 25.81
C LEU A 75 -12.09 -4.64 25.56
N LYS A 76 -11.30 -4.88 26.61
CA LYS A 76 -9.89 -5.27 26.50
C LYS A 76 -9.76 -6.59 25.73
N THR A 77 -10.53 -7.59 26.11
CA THR A 77 -10.53 -8.90 25.42
C THR A 77 -10.93 -8.76 23.94
N LEU A 78 -11.93 -7.92 23.65
CA LEU A 78 -12.35 -7.65 22.28
C LEU A 78 -11.22 -6.94 21.49
N LEU A 79 -10.57 -5.96 22.10
CA LEU A 79 -9.42 -5.26 21.49
C LEU A 79 -8.30 -6.24 21.16
N GLU A 80 -7.90 -7.09 22.12
CA GLU A 80 -6.90 -8.13 21.90
C GLU A 80 -7.27 -9.06 20.74
N GLY A 81 -8.55 -9.45 20.63
CA GLY A 81 -9.05 -10.24 19.50
C GLY A 81 -8.93 -9.53 18.15
N VAL A 82 -9.24 -8.24 18.11
CA VAL A 82 -9.09 -7.41 16.89
C VAL A 82 -7.63 -7.28 16.50
N GLU A 83 -6.73 -7.01 17.43
CA GLU A 83 -5.29 -6.92 17.21
C GLU A 83 -4.69 -8.22 16.70
N MET A 84 -5.10 -9.34 17.27
CA MET A 84 -4.68 -10.67 16.80
C MET A 84 -5.15 -10.91 15.36
N THR A 85 -6.38 -10.51 15.03
CA THR A 85 -6.94 -10.65 13.68
C THR A 85 -6.20 -9.78 12.68
N GLU A 86 -5.88 -8.53 13.04
CA GLU A 86 -5.09 -7.59 12.22
C GLU A 86 -3.70 -8.17 11.95
N LYS A 87 -3.02 -8.66 12.99
CA LYS A 87 -1.70 -9.28 12.87
C LYS A 87 -1.74 -10.52 11.97
N GLN A 88 -2.73 -11.38 12.15
CA GLN A 88 -2.88 -12.59 11.35
C GLN A 88 -3.14 -12.27 9.88
N LEU A 89 -3.96 -11.24 9.60
CA LEU A 89 -4.19 -10.76 8.24
C LEU A 89 -2.91 -10.21 7.61
N ALA A 90 -2.12 -9.45 8.36
CA ALA A 90 -0.82 -8.94 7.90
C ALA A 90 0.18 -10.08 7.60
N GLU A 91 0.20 -11.13 8.40
CA GLU A 91 1.02 -12.32 8.15
C GLU A 91 0.59 -13.07 6.89
N VAL A 92 -0.72 -13.21 6.67
CA VAL A 92 -1.28 -13.79 5.44
C VAL A 92 -0.88 -12.94 4.24
N PHE A 93 -1.04 -11.63 4.29
CA PHE A 93 -0.62 -10.73 3.22
C PHE A 93 0.85 -10.92 2.89
N LYS A 94 1.73 -10.91 3.89
CA LYS A 94 3.17 -11.12 3.71
C LYS A 94 3.49 -12.46 3.05
N LYS A 95 2.78 -13.54 3.44
CA LYS A 95 2.94 -14.88 2.84
C LYS A 95 2.64 -14.89 1.34
N PHE A 96 1.72 -14.04 0.89
CA PHE A 96 1.36 -13.91 -0.52
C PHE A 96 2.10 -12.76 -1.23
N GLY A 97 3.09 -12.16 -0.58
CA GLY A 97 3.90 -11.09 -1.15
C GLY A 97 3.22 -9.73 -1.18
N VAL A 98 2.16 -9.54 -0.39
CA VAL A 98 1.53 -8.23 -0.17
C VAL A 98 2.18 -7.58 1.04
N GLU A 99 2.79 -6.42 0.85
CA GLU A 99 3.50 -5.67 1.89
C GLU A 99 2.92 -4.28 2.05
N LYS A 100 2.70 -3.89 3.31
CA LYS A 100 2.32 -2.51 3.67
C LYS A 100 3.59 -1.67 3.78
N TYR A 101 3.54 -0.44 3.27
CA TYR A 101 4.58 0.55 3.48
C TYR A 101 4.00 1.86 3.99
N ASP A 102 4.77 2.53 4.82
CA ASP A 102 4.43 3.79 5.47
C ASP A 102 5.59 4.76 5.26
N PRO A 103 5.50 5.66 4.26
CA PRO A 103 6.62 6.49 3.82
C PRO A 103 6.79 7.78 4.64
N VAL A 104 6.48 7.79 5.93
CA VAL A 104 6.66 8.98 6.77
C VAL A 104 8.13 9.41 6.76
N ASN A 105 8.37 10.69 6.49
CA ASN A 105 9.69 11.32 6.35
C ASN A 105 10.49 10.88 5.11
N GLU A 106 9.91 10.14 4.18
CA GLU A 106 10.52 9.86 2.88
C GLU A 106 10.28 11.03 1.91
N GLU A 107 11.11 11.13 0.88
CA GLU A 107 10.89 12.04 -0.24
C GLU A 107 9.62 11.63 -1.01
N PHE A 108 8.84 12.59 -1.45
CA PHE A 108 7.63 12.32 -2.21
C PHE A 108 7.94 11.73 -3.58
N ASP A 109 7.43 10.53 -3.85
CA ASP A 109 7.50 9.86 -5.15
C ASP A 109 6.09 9.71 -5.75
N PRO A 110 5.78 10.39 -6.86
CA PRO A 110 4.46 10.33 -7.50
C PRO A 110 4.04 8.91 -7.94
N ASN A 111 4.99 7.99 -8.12
CA ASN A 111 4.68 6.61 -8.51
C ASN A 111 4.20 5.78 -7.31
N ARG A 112 4.60 6.14 -6.10
CA ARG A 112 4.32 5.39 -4.86
C ARG A 112 3.35 6.09 -3.94
N HIS A 113 3.24 7.41 -4.04
CA HIS A 113 2.50 8.26 -3.12
C HIS A 113 1.43 9.06 -3.86
N ASN A 114 0.30 9.23 -3.21
CA ASN A 114 -0.78 10.13 -3.65
C ASN A 114 -0.87 11.30 -2.66
N ALA A 115 -0.42 12.47 -3.07
CA ALA A 115 -0.49 13.68 -2.26
C ALA A 115 -1.94 14.18 -2.22
N VAL A 116 -2.54 14.19 -1.03
CA VAL A 116 -3.93 14.63 -0.81
C VAL A 116 -3.99 16.10 -0.40
N PHE A 117 -3.01 16.56 0.38
CA PHE A 117 -2.91 17.94 0.84
C PHE A 117 -1.47 18.32 1.15
N GLN A 118 -1.24 19.63 1.28
CA GLN A 118 0.03 20.16 1.73
C GLN A 118 0.01 20.48 3.22
N VAL A 119 1.15 20.21 3.86
CA VAL A 119 1.41 20.55 5.26
C VAL A 119 2.45 21.66 5.31
N GLN A 120 2.19 22.69 6.09
CA GLN A 120 3.19 23.70 6.39
C GLN A 120 4.00 23.25 7.61
N ASP A 121 5.11 22.60 7.35
CA ASP A 121 6.04 22.13 8.39
C ASP A 121 7.47 22.57 8.02
N SER A 122 7.91 23.66 8.66
CA SER A 122 9.24 24.21 8.46
C SER A 122 10.37 23.37 9.07
N SER A 123 10.03 22.34 9.85
CA SER A 123 11.01 21.41 10.46
C SER A 123 11.49 20.35 9.49
N LYS A 124 10.76 20.14 8.38
CA LYS A 124 11.06 19.12 7.37
C LYS A 124 11.46 19.74 6.03
N PRO A 125 12.30 19.06 5.26
CA PRO A 125 12.62 19.52 3.90
C PRO A 125 11.35 19.67 3.04
N PRO A 126 11.34 20.56 2.05
CA PRO A 126 10.25 20.63 1.09
C PRO A 126 10.14 19.32 0.31
N ASN A 127 8.93 19.03 -0.17
CA ASN A 127 8.63 17.80 -0.95
C ASN A 127 8.84 16.49 -0.17
N THR A 128 8.68 16.54 1.15
CA THR A 128 8.79 15.38 2.05
C THR A 128 7.42 14.94 2.54
N VAL A 129 7.21 13.64 2.70
CA VAL A 129 5.98 13.09 3.30
C VAL A 129 5.95 13.45 4.78
N ALA A 130 5.08 14.39 5.14
CA ALA A 130 4.94 14.85 6.52
C ALA A 130 4.08 13.89 7.34
N VAL A 131 2.99 13.39 6.74
CA VAL A 131 2.01 12.51 7.39
C VAL A 131 1.46 11.50 6.39
N VAL A 132 1.15 10.31 6.85
CA VAL A 132 0.47 9.26 6.07
C VAL A 132 -0.94 9.08 6.60
N MET A 133 -1.94 9.36 5.75
CA MET A 133 -3.36 9.20 6.06
C MET A 133 -3.81 7.76 5.85
N LYS A 134 -3.31 7.15 4.78
CA LYS A 134 -3.62 5.78 4.42
C LYS A 134 -2.36 5.10 3.89
N GLY A 135 -1.92 4.02 4.52
CA GLY A 135 -0.72 3.30 4.13
C GLY A 135 -0.78 2.75 2.72
N GLY A 136 0.34 2.71 2.04
CA GLY A 136 0.47 2.10 0.73
C GLY A 136 0.61 0.58 0.83
N TYR A 137 0.33 -0.10 -0.28
CA TYR A 137 0.53 -1.56 -0.38
C TYR A 137 1.17 -1.94 -1.71
N MET A 138 2.09 -2.88 -1.63
CA MET A 138 2.75 -3.50 -2.79
C MET A 138 2.42 -4.98 -2.84
N LEU A 139 2.32 -5.53 -4.05
CA LEU A 139 2.31 -6.96 -4.30
C LEU A 139 3.62 -7.30 -5.02
N HIS A 140 4.54 -7.94 -4.32
CA HIS A 140 5.92 -8.11 -4.75
C HIS A 140 6.57 -6.75 -5.06
N GLU A 141 6.88 -6.47 -6.34
CA GLU A 141 7.51 -5.22 -6.79
C GLU A 141 6.49 -4.19 -7.34
N ARG A 142 5.20 -4.56 -7.38
CA ARG A 142 4.15 -3.74 -8.00
C ARG A 142 3.31 -3.03 -6.95
N ILE A 143 3.16 -1.72 -7.08
CA ILE A 143 2.25 -0.95 -6.24
C ILE A 143 0.81 -1.29 -6.64
N ILE A 144 0.02 -1.81 -5.69
CA ILE A 144 -1.40 -2.11 -5.86
C ILE A 144 -2.29 -1.02 -5.28
N ARG A 145 -1.74 -0.23 -4.34
CA ARG A 145 -2.37 0.98 -3.81
C ARG A 145 -1.28 1.95 -3.35
N PRO A 146 -1.21 3.18 -3.91
CA PRO A 146 -0.30 4.21 -3.42
C PRO A 146 -0.69 4.63 -2.00
N ALA A 147 0.29 5.12 -1.22
CA ALA A 147 0.04 5.72 0.08
C ALA A 147 -0.60 7.10 -0.09
N GLU A 148 -1.67 7.38 0.65
CA GLU A 148 -2.26 8.72 0.71
C GLU A 148 -1.53 9.55 1.76
N VAL A 149 -0.92 10.65 1.32
CA VAL A 149 0.04 11.41 2.14
C VAL A 149 -0.24 12.90 2.13
N GLY A 150 0.13 13.56 3.23
CA GLY A 150 0.32 15.00 3.29
C GLY A 150 1.79 15.32 3.08
N VAL A 151 2.10 16.24 2.16
CA VAL A 151 3.47 16.57 1.74
C VAL A 151 3.82 17.98 2.18
N THR A 152 5.06 18.19 2.64
CA THR A 152 5.57 19.54 2.95
C THR A 152 5.66 20.38 1.68
N GLY A 153 5.23 21.65 1.78
CA GLY A 153 5.21 22.57 0.65
C GLY A 153 6.58 22.72 -0.01
N GLY A 154 6.66 22.39 -1.29
CA GLY A 154 7.80 22.66 -2.17
C GLY A 154 7.39 23.70 -3.22
N VAL A 155 8.33 24.47 -3.72
CA VAL A 155 8.15 25.64 -4.61
C VAL A 155 7.43 25.35 -5.95
N GLY A 156 6.84 24.16 -6.14
CA GLY A 156 6.30 23.72 -7.45
C GLY A 156 4.79 23.50 -7.55
N MET A 157 4.02 23.45 -6.45
CA MET A 157 2.58 23.11 -6.53
C MET A 157 1.63 24.33 -6.57
N ASP A 158 2.09 25.53 -6.25
CA ASP A 158 1.27 26.75 -6.26
C ASP A 158 0.82 27.24 -7.66
N LYS A 159 1.33 26.63 -8.74
CA LYS A 159 0.97 27.07 -10.10
C LYS A 159 -0.30 26.44 -10.69
N LYS A 160 -0.73 25.27 -10.22
CA LYS A 160 -1.90 24.58 -10.81
C LYS A 160 -3.26 25.06 -10.26
N GLU A 161 -3.30 25.65 -9.07
CA GLU A 161 -4.57 26.14 -8.52
C GLU A 161 -4.94 27.57 -8.98
N ARG A 162 -3.99 28.32 -9.53
CA ARG A 162 -4.27 29.68 -10.05
C ARG A 162 -4.76 29.72 -11.49
N GLU A 163 -4.47 28.71 -12.30
CA GLU A 163 -4.92 28.65 -13.70
C GLU A 163 -6.33 28.07 -13.91
N SER A 164 -6.98 27.58 -12.85
CA SER A 164 -8.37 27.06 -12.93
C SER A 164 -9.43 28.05 -12.42
N ARG A 165 -9.07 29.33 -12.16
CA ARG A 165 -9.98 30.38 -11.66
C ARG A 165 -10.05 31.63 -12.53
N ASP A 166 -9.54 31.60 -13.75
CA ASP A 166 -9.79 32.65 -14.76
C ASP A 166 -10.64 32.12 -15.92
#